data_f512f3801a7902b9c2ed13877136cc58
#
_entry.id   f512f3801a7902b9c2ed13877136cc58
#
_cell.length_a   1.000
_cell.length_b   1.000
_cell.length_c   1.000
_cell.angle_alpha   90.00
_cell.angle_beta   90.00
_cell.angle_gamma   90.00
#
_symmetry.space_group_name_H-M   'P 1'
#
loop_
_entity.id
_entity.type
_entity.pdbx_description
1 polymer ?
#
loop_
_entity_poly.entity_id
_entity_poly.type
_entity_poly.pdbx_seq_one_letter_code
_entity_poly.pdbx_strand_id
1 'polypeptide(L)'
;MEFVEIFKADRSLLTTLLSLAQEQLIKMEKFGSVYGDEVIVGHSNEGDFNTFAQDESSEALKDRIIAIKIPYNLRVSEEVKILNKMLGQSTVHNVDIAPLTMPTVATFAILSRLESPSRQGMTLLDKVKMYDGEILG
;
A
#
# COMPACT_ATOMS: atom_id res chain seq x y z
N MET A 1 -3.09 14.48 -7.24
CA MET A 1 -1.73 14.12 -7.72
C MET A 1 -1.23 12.91 -6.96
N GLU A 2 -0.60 11.92 -7.62
CA GLU A 2 -0.14 10.67 -7.01
C GLU A 2 1.38 10.51 -7.19
N PHE A 3 2.08 10.16 -6.11
CA PHE A 3 3.53 9.93 -6.09
C PHE A 3 3.87 8.55 -5.56
N VAL A 4 4.69 7.82 -6.30
CA VAL A 4 5.22 6.52 -5.89
C VAL A 4 6.57 6.74 -5.21
N GLU A 5 6.80 6.06 -4.08
CA GLU A 5 8.04 6.16 -3.30
C GLU A 5 8.40 7.59 -2.87
N ILE A 6 7.40 8.33 -2.41
CA ILE A 6 7.50 9.78 -2.13
C ILE A 6 8.66 10.14 -1.18
N PHE A 7 8.98 9.29 -0.19
CA PHE A 7 10.05 9.56 0.78
C PHE A 7 11.46 9.26 0.27
N LYS A 8 11.60 8.73 -0.97
CA LYS A 8 12.89 8.66 -1.67
C LYS A 8 13.20 9.93 -2.48
N ALA A 9 12.23 10.80 -2.61
CA ALA A 9 12.41 12.07 -3.32
C ALA A 9 13.28 13.03 -2.50
N ASP A 10 13.92 13.96 -3.22
CA ASP A 10 14.69 15.02 -2.58
C ASP A 10 13.82 15.87 -1.65
N ARG A 11 14.40 16.29 -0.55
CA ARG A 11 13.72 17.12 0.45
C ARG A 11 13.14 18.41 -0.12
N SER A 12 13.81 19.03 -1.09
CA SER A 12 13.32 20.21 -1.77
C SER A 12 11.98 19.97 -2.49
N LEU A 13 11.83 18.78 -3.10
CA LEU A 13 10.57 18.38 -3.73
C LEU A 13 9.47 18.19 -2.69
N LEU A 14 9.76 17.51 -1.58
CA LEU A 14 8.78 17.31 -0.49
C LEU A 14 8.30 18.67 0.07
N THR A 15 9.22 19.61 0.26
CA THR A 15 8.87 20.96 0.72
C THR A 15 8.01 21.71 -0.30
N THR A 16 8.31 21.57 -1.59
CA THR A 16 7.53 22.20 -2.67
C THR A 16 6.12 21.61 -2.74
N LEU A 17 5.99 20.29 -2.63
CA LEU A 17 4.68 19.62 -2.61
C LEU A 17 3.84 20.04 -1.40
N LEU A 18 4.49 20.25 -0.27
CA LEU A 18 3.83 20.73 0.91
C LEU A 18 3.31 22.16 0.75
N SER A 19 4.15 23.04 0.20
CA SER A 19 3.75 24.43 -0.10
C SER A 19 2.58 24.44 -1.09
N LEU A 20 2.61 23.56 -2.11
CA LEU A 20 1.49 23.40 -3.03
C LEU A 20 0.20 22.96 -2.30
N ALA A 21 0.29 21.97 -1.43
CA ALA A 21 -0.87 21.48 -0.68
C ALA A 21 -1.46 22.52 0.29
N GLN A 22 -0.64 23.41 0.83
CA GLN A 22 -1.06 24.43 1.79
C GLN A 22 -1.46 25.75 1.16
N GLU A 23 -0.60 26.27 0.28
CA GLU A 23 -0.76 27.60 -0.33
C GLU A 23 -1.55 27.52 -1.64
N GLN A 24 -1.74 26.30 -2.20
CA GLN A 24 -2.36 26.09 -3.50
C GLN A 24 -1.66 26.88 -4.63
N LEU A 25 -0.37 27.14 -4.45
CA LEU A 25 0.45 27.96 -5.33
C LEU A 25 1.80 27.28 -5.59
N ILE A 26 2.17 27.20 -6.86
CA ILE A 26 3.53 26.85 -7.29
C ILE A 26 4.22 28.13 -7.73
N LYS A 27 5.28 28.53 -7.04
CA LYS A 27 6.12 29.67 -7.41
C LYS A 27 7.14 29.25 -8.45
N MET A 28 7.05 29.81 -9.64
CA MET A 28 8.02 29.60 -10.71
C MET A 28 8.85 30.87 -10.89
N GLU A 29 10.18 30.74 -10.78
CA GLU A 29 11.10 31.89 -10.82
C GLU A 29 10.93 32.77 -12.07
N LYS A 30 10.58 32.20 -13.22
CA LYS A 30 10.48 32.90 -14.51
C LYS A 30 9.04 33.24 -14.94
N PHE A 31 8.04 32.58 -14.38
CA PHE A 31 6.66 32.65 -14.89
C PHE A 31 5.63 33.11 -13.84
N GLY A 32 6.11 33.52 -12.66
CA GLY A 32 5.23 33.91 -11.57
C GLY A 32 4.67 32.71 -10.81
N SER A 33 3.50 32.87 -10.23
CA SER A 33 2.86 31.81 -9.44
C SER A 33 1.71 31.18 -10.23
N VAL A 34 1.63 29.84 -10.20
CA VAL A 34 0.53 29.08 -10.79
C VAL A 34 -0.33 28.55 -9.66
N TYR A 35 -1.63 28.78 -9.74
CA TYR A 35 -2.60 28.25 -8.79
C TYR A 35 -2.90 26.79 -9.09
N GLY A 36 -2.90 25.94 -8.06
CA GLY A 36 -3.24 24.52 -8.17
C GLY A 36 -3.93 24.04 -6.89
N ASP A 37 -5.21 23.71 -6.99
CA ASP A 37 -5.96 23.06 -5.91
C ASP A 37 -5.82 21.54 -6.03
N GLU A 38 -4.90 20.99 -5.25
CA GLU A 38 -4.47 19.59 -5.41
C GLU A 38 -4.58 18.80 -4.11
N VAL A 39 -5.09 17.57 -4.22
CA VAL A 39 -4.92 16.55 -3.20
C VAL A 39 -3.71 15.69 -3.56
N ILE A 40 -2.75 15.61 -2.65
CA ILE A 40 -1.51 14.86 -2.85
C ILE A 40 -1.62 13.52 -2.13
N VAL A 41 -1.48 12.42 -2.86
CA VAL A 41 -1.41 11.07 -2.32
C VAL A 41 -0.03 10.50 -2.62
N GLY A 42 0.68 10.09 -1.59
CA GLY A 42 2.01 9.49 -1.72
C GLY A 42 2.02 8.04 -1.24
N HIS A 43 2.73 7.18 -1.96
CA HIS A 43 3.00 5.81 -1.56
C HIS A 43 4.42 5.68 -1.06
N SER A 44 4.63 4.87 -0.04
CA SER A 44 5.96 4.53 0.48
C SER A 44 5.96 3.15 1.12
N ASN A 45 7.12 2.55 1.24
CA ASN A 45 7.30 1.39 2.08
C ASN A 45 7.54 1.80 3.54
N GLU A 46 7.39 0.85 4.45
CA GLU A 46 7.49 1.11 5.89
C GLU A 46 8.92 1.53 6.31
N GLY A 47 9.96 1.02 5.64
CA GLY A 47 11.35 1.39 5.92
C GLY A 47 11.66 2.85 5.61
N ASP A 48 11.28 3.31 4.41
CA ASP A 48 11.49 4.70 3.98
C ASP A 48 10.63 5.67 4.84
N PHE A 49 9.39 5.27 5.17
CA PHE A 49 8.56 6.05 6.09
C PHE A 49 9.17 6.16 7.48
N ASN A 50 9.70 5.07 8.05
CA ASN A 50 10.34 5.10 9.37
C ASN A 50 11.60 5.96 9.36
N THR A 51 12.41 5.91 8.30
CA THR A 51 13.57 6.78 8.13
C THR A 51 13.18 8.25 8.10
N PHE A 52 12.15 8.59 7.31
CA PHE A 52 11.58 9.94 7.27
C PHE A 52 11.01 10.36 8.63
N ALA A 53 10.32 9.46 9.33
CA ALA A 53 9.72 9.74 10.62
C ALA A 53 10.75 9.98 11.74
N GLN A 54 11.95 9.41 11.65
CA GLN A 54 13.04 9.60 12.60
C GLN A 54 13.89 10.85 12.32
N ASP A 55 13.78 11.43 11.12
CA ASP A 55 14.53 12.62 10.76
C ASP A 55 13.92 13.86 11.43
N GLU A 56 14.62 14.40 12.44
CA GLU A 56 14.21 15.61 13.17
C GLU A 56 14.01 16.82 12.24
N SER A 57 14.79 16.88 11.17
CA SER A 57 14.68 17.96 10.19
C SER A 57 13.39 17.94 9.38
N SER A 58 12.62 16.87 9.45
CA SER A 58 11.34 16.67 8.75
C SER A 58 10.10 16.93 9.61
N GLU A 59 10.26 17.48 10.82
CA GLU A 59 9.17 17.70 11.77
C GLU A 59 8.01 18.53 11.18
N ALA A 60 8.32 19.63 10.51
CA ALA A 60 7.32 20.47 9.86
C ALA A 60 6.53 19.75 8.74
N LEU A 61 7.13 18.73 8.13
CA LEU A 61 6.48 17.88 7.12
C LEU A 61 5.58 16.82 7.78
N LYS A 62 6.05 16.22 8.89
CA LYS A 62 5.31 15.18 9.63
C LYS A 62 3.96 15.67 10.12
N ASP A 63 3.91 16.90 10.65
CA ASP A 63 2.69 17.50 11.18
C ASP A 63 1.58 17.72 10.14
N ARG A 64 1.93 17.63 8.86
CA ARG A 64 1.03 17.90 7.73
C ARG A 64 0.68 16.67 6.91
N ILE A 65 1.31 15.55 7.21
CA ILE A 65 1.10 14.28 6.50
C ILE A 65 0.19 13.38 7.32
N ILE A 66 -0.88 12.90 6.69
CA ILE A 66 -1.72 11.86 7.27
C ILE A 66 -1.20 10.51 6.76
N ALA A 67 -0.53 9.76 7.62
CA ALA A 67 -0.03 8.44 7.30
C ALA A 67 -1.12 7.39 7.51
N ILE A 68 -1.44 6.64 6.45
CA ILE A 68 -2.39 5.54 6.50
C ILE A 68 -1.65 4.24 6.23
N LYS A 69 -1.52 3.40 7.25
CA LYS A 69 -0.92 2.07 7.09
C LYS A 69 -1.92 1.12 6.45
N ILE A 70 -1.56 0.59 5.28
CA ILE A 70 -2.36 -0.41 4.58
C ILE A 70 -1.77 -1.79 4.86
N PRO A 71 -2.46 -2.65 5.63
CA PRO A 71 -1.97 -4.00 5.92
C PRO A 71 -2.07 -4.89 4.68
N TYR A 72 -1.34 -6.01 4.72
CA TYR A 72 -1.54 -7.06 3.73
C TYR A 72 -2.96 -7.63 3.80
N ASN A 73 -3.49 -7.98 2.64
CA ASN A 73 -4.71 -8.77 2.59
C ASN A 73 -4.46 -10.17 3.16
N LEU A 74 -5.29 -10.60 4.09
CA LEU A 74 -5.20 -11.90 4.77
C LEU A 74 -6.43 -12.79 4.51
N ARG A 75 -7.33 -12.39 3.61
CA ARG A 75 -8.51 -13.16 3.22
C ARG A 75 -8.30 -13.82 1.88
N VAL A 76 -8.45 -15.15 1.82
CA VAL A 76 -8.31 -15.92 0.57
C VAL A 76 -9.32 -15.46 -0.47
N SER A 77 -10.57 -15.26 -0.06
CA SER A 77 -11.66 -14.77 -0.94
C SER A 77 -11.34 -13.45 -1.61
N GLU A 78 -10.72 -12.51 -0.90
CA GLU A 78 -10.31 -11.22 -1.47
C GLU A 78 -9.04 -11.32 -2.32
N GLU A 79 -8.08 -12.16 -1.92
CA GLU A 79 -6.86 -12.40 -2.70
C GLU A 79 -7.17 -13.03 -4.05
N VAL A 80 -8.15 -13.95 -4.11
CA VAL A 80 -8.64 -14.52 -5.38
C VAL A 80 -9.19 -13.44 -6.30
N LYS A 81 -9.92 -12.45 -5.78
CA LYS A 81 -10.43 -11.32 -6.59
C LYS A 81 -9.29 -10.49 -7.17
N ILE A 82 -8.24 -10.24 -6.37
CA ILE A 82 -7.04 -9.51 -6.81
C ILE A 82 -6.34 -10.28 -7.93
N LEU A 83 -6.10 -11.59 -7.75
CA LEU A 83 -5.47 -12.44 -8.74
C LEU A 83 -6.26 -12.49 -10.05
N ASN A 84 -7.58 -12.64 -9.98
CA ASN A 84 -8.44 -12.63 -11.16
C ASN A 84 -8.41 -11.28 -11.89
N LYS A 85 -8.38 -10.16 -11.15
CA LYS A 85 -8.23 -8.82 -11.75
C LYS A 85 -6.88 -8.69 -12.46
N MET A 86 -5.79 -9.14 -11.84
CA MET A 86 -4.44 -9.11 -12.44
C MET A 86 -4.38 -9.97 -13.69
N LEU A 87 -4.98 -11.16 -13.66
CA LEU A 87 -5.05 -12.05 -14.81
C LEU A 87 -5.81 -11.39 -15.98
N GLY A 88 -6.97 -10.78 -15.70
CA GLY A 88 -7.75 -10.08 -16.72
C GLY A 88 -7.03 -8.87 -17.35
N GLN A 89 -6.05 -8.29 -16.64
CA GLN A 89 -5.20 -7.20 -17.15
C GLN A 89 -3.89 -7.68 -17.80
N SER A 90 -3.59 -8.97 -17.67
CA SER A 90 -2.37 -9.56 -18.23
C SER A 90 -2.51 -9.79 -19.74
N THR A 91 -1.38 -10.03 -20.39
CA THR A 91 -1.32 -10.43 -21.80
C THR A 91 -1.62 -11.92 -22.01
N VAL A 92 -1.83 -12.67 -20.93
CA VAL A 92 -2.14 -14.10 -20.97
C VAL A 92 -3.63 -14.26 -21.26
N HIS A 93 -3.95 -14.42 -22.52
CA HIS A 93 -5.32 -14.67 -22.98
C HIS A 93 -5.45 -16.14 -23.41
N ASN A 94 -6.66 -16.67 -23.31
CA ASN A 94 -7.02 -18.02 -23.76
C ASN A 94 -6.29 -19.18 -23.02
N VAL A 95 -6.04 -19.03 -21.74
CA VAL A 95 -5.53 -20.11 -20.89
C VAL A 95 -6.67 -20.58 -20.00
N ASP A 96 -6.99 -21.86 -20.11
CA ASP A 96 -7.94 -22.51 -19.21
C ASP A 96 -7.29 -22.72 -17.84
N ILE A 97 -7.88 -22.12 -16.82
CA ILE A 97 -7.40 -22.21 -15.45
C ILE A 97 -8.28 -23.19 -14.68
N ALA A 98 -7.68 -24.22 -14.12
CA ALA A 98 -8.40 -25.20 -13.32
C ALA A 98 -9.09 -24.51 -12.12
N PRO A 99 -10.29 -24.95 -11.73
CA PRO A 99 -11.13 -24.25 -10.74
C PRO A 99 -10.47 -23.95 -9.39
N LEU A 100 -9.58 -24.83 -8.92
CA LEU A 100 -8.88 -24.66 -7.63
C LEU A 100 -7.53 -23.93 -7.71
N THR A 101 -7.08 -23.54 -8.90
CA THR A 101 -5.77 -22.89 -9.07
C THR A 101 -5.70 -21.55 -8.33
N MET A 102 -6.67 -20.66 -8.55
CA MET A 102 -6.68 -19.35 -7.91
C MET A 102 -6.83 -19.40 -6.38
N PRO A 103 -7.72 -20.21 -5.80
CA PRO A 103 -7.77 -20.40 -4.36
C PRO A 103 -6.47 -20.97 -3.78
N THR A 104 -5.81 -21.90 -4.47
CA THR A 104 -4.54 -22.49 -4.01
C THR A 104 -3.42 -21.45 -3.98
N VAL A 105 -3.27 -20.67 -5.06
CA VAL A 105 -2.27 -19.59 -5.15
C VAL A 105 -2.53 -18.53 -4.09
N ALA A 106 -3.78 -18.12 -3.92
CA ALA A 106 -4.18 -17.15 -2.90
C ALA A 106 -3.86 -17.64 -1.49
N THR A 107 -4.19 -18.90 -1.19
CA THR A 107 -3.88 -19.52 0.11
C THR A 107 -2.39 -19.54 0.38
N PHE A 108 -1.58 -19.91 -0.62
CA PHE A 108 -0.12 -19.93 -0.49
C PHE A 108 0.45 -18.51 -0.25
N ALA A 109 -0.03 -17.53 -1.01
CA ALA A 109 0.38 -16.13 -0.85
C ALA A 109 0.07 -15.61 0.56
N ILE A 110 -1.09 -15.95 1.12
CA ILE A 110 -1.46 -15.56 2.48
C ILE A 110 -0.62 -16.29 3.52
N LEU A 111 -0.42 -17.60 3.36
CA LEU A 111 0.42 -18.38 4.27
C LEU A 111 1.85 -17.83 4.37
N SER A 112 2.40 -17.31 3.27
CA SER A 112 3.74 -16.70 3.26
C SER A 112 3.83 -15.37 4.02
N ARG A 113 2.69 -14.72 4.28
CA ARG A 113 2.58 -13.44 4.99
C ARG A 113 2.20 -13.59 6.46
N LEU A 114 1.72 -14.78 6.86
CA LEU A 114 1.24 -15.02 8.21
C LEU A 114 2.37 -15.44 9.14
N GLU A 115 2.35 -14.85 10.32
CA GLU A 115 3.16 -15.30 11.44
C GLU A 115 2.52 -16.53 12.10
N SER A 116 3.36 -17.38 12.69
CA SER A 116 2.92 -18.57 13.42
C SER A 116 1.85 -18.22 14.46
N PRO A 117 0.81 -19.05 14.63
CA PRO A 117 -0.21 -18.80 15.62
C PRO A 117 0.37 -18.81 17.05
N SER A 118 -0.04 -17.85 17.86
CA SER A 118 0.35 -17.82 19.29
C SER A 118 -0.43 -18.84 20.16
N ARG A 119 -1.58 -19.32 19.65
CA ARG A 119 -2.44 -20.27 20.36
C ARG A 119 -1.94 -21.70 20.14
N GLN A 120 -1.73 -22.41 21.23
CA GLN A 120 -1.31 -23.80 21.21
C GLN A 120 -2.37 -24.71 20.54
N GLY A 121 -1.96 -25.57 19.63
CA GLY A 121 -2.86 -26.46 18.87
C GLY A 121 -3.48 -25.86 17.60
N MET A 122 -3.26 -24.57 17.32
CA MET A 122 -3.72 -23.92 16.09
C MET A 122 -2.67 -24.04 14.98
N THR A 123 -3.10 -24.41 13.79
CA THR A 123 -2.24 -24.42 12.61
C THR A 123 -2.30 -23.11 11.85
N LEU A 124 -1.35 -22.87 10.94
CA LEU A 124 -1.41 -21.71 10.02
C LEU A 124 -2.64 -21.77 9.12
N LEU A 125 -3.08 -22.96 8.70
CA LEU A 125 -4.29 -23.14 7.91
C LEU A 125 -5.55 -22.75 8.69
N ASP A 126 -5.61 -23.08 9.98
CA ASP A 126 -6.72 -22.66 10.83
C ASP A 126 -6.78 -21.14 10.93
N LYS A 127 -5.61 -20.50 11.04
CA LYS A 127 -5.51 -19.04 11.05
C LYS A 127 -6.01 -18.43 9.74
N VAL A 128 -5.66 -18.99 8.58
CA VAL A 128 -6.17 -18.55 7.28
C VAL A 128 -7.69 -18.66 7.21
N LYS A 129 -8.25 -19.80 7.60
CA LYS A 129 -9.70 -20.03 7.62
C LYS A 129 -10.42 -19.01 8.50
N MET A 130 -9.89 -18.72 9.69
CA MET A 130 -10.45 -17.70 10.59
C MET A 130 -10.46 -16.31 9.94
N TYR A 131 -9.38 -15.91 9.26
CA TYR A 131 -9.33 -14.63 8.57
C TYR A 131 -10.33 -14.55 7.41
N ASP A 132 -10.61 -15.67 6.76
CA ASP A 132 -11.61 -15.75 5.68
C ASP A 132 -13.06 -15.84 6.20
N GLY A 133 -13.23 -15.94 7.52
CA GLY A 133 -14.53 -15.91 8.20
C GLY A 133 -15.09 -17.28 8.52
N GLU A 134 -14.31 -18.36 8.41
CA GLU A 134 -14.72 -19.68 8.83
C GLU A 134 -14.68 -19.81 10.36
N ILE A 135 -15.71 -20.43 10.93
CA ILE A 135 -15.76 -20.78 12.36
C ILE A 135 -15.07 -22.13 12.54
N LEU A 136 -13.97 -22.14 13.27
CA LEU A 136 -13.33 -23.40 13.65
C LEU A 136 -14.12 -24.02 14.81
N GLY A 137 -14.58 -25.25 14.60
CA GLY A 137 -15.29 -26.05 15.60
C GLY A 137 -14.37 -26.54 16.72
#